data_5e4f186bdf211a6c5da4e3b2c83b19a2
#
_entry.id   5e4f186bdf211a6c5da4e3b2c83b19a2
#
_cell.length_a   1.000
_cell.length_b   1.000
_cell.length_c   1.000
_cell.angle_alpha   90.00
_cell.angle_beta   90.00
_cell.angle_gamma   90.00
#
_symmetry.space_group_name_H-M   'P 1'
#
loop_
_entity.id
_entity.type
_entity.pdbx_description
1 polymer ?
#
loop_
_entity_poly.entity_id
_entity_poly.type
_entity_poly.pdbx_seq_one_letter_code
_entity_poly.pdbx_strand_id
1 'polypeptide(L)'
;VEDDYLHHENCISEMIFSYQYLKNYYNLKEDICIFPFDNPEDYEYQNIFPGKVFRTPFRHWKEGIWTTFTMMTTPKVFQDHWNLFEKLASKYTPWNGTDKIEELVHEGNTICEIWEKYILRVNPIPSLALHVQFERQRDPHIDHLNWWNKYSRIKSFDINYG
;
A
#
# COMPACT_ATOMS: atom_id res chain seq x y z
N VAL A 1 9.04 -2.13 -3.63
CA VAL A 1 8.42 -1.08 -4.48
C VAL A 1 8.23 -1.69 -5.85
N GLU A 2 7.03 -1.63 -6.36
CA GLU A 2 6.71 -2.09 -7.71
C GLU A 2 7.06 -1.00 -8.73
N ASP A 3 7.34 -1.41 -9.96
CA ASP A 3 7.79 -0.52 -11.03
C ASP A 3 6.65 0.20 -11.76
N ASP A 4 5.41 -0.14 -11.45
CA ASP A 4 4.18 0.49 -11.97
C ASP A 4 3.60 1.59 -11.08
N TYR A 5 4.35 2.02 -10.05
CA TYR A 5 3.99 3.16 -9.20
C TYR A 5 4.89 4.37 -9.43
N LEU A 6 4.26 5.51 -9.67
CA LEU A 6 4.94 6.81 -9.71
C LEU A 6 4.80 7.49 -8.34
N HIS A 7 5.91 7.59 -7.61
CA HIS A 7 5.93 8.15 -6.26
C HIS A 7 6.16 9.66 -6.25
N HIS A 8 5.45 10.35 -5.34
CA HIS A 8 5.76 11.74 -5.00
C HIS A 8 7.16 11.84 -4.38
N GLU A 9 7.87 12.93 -4.62
CA GLU A 9 9.23 13.14 -4.11
C GLU A 9 9.37 13.02 -2.59
N ASN A 10 8.33 13.37 -1.84
CA ASN A 10 8.29 13.27 -0.38
C ASN A 10 7.60 11.98 0.13
N CYS A 11 7.28 11.05 -0.75
CA CYS A 11 6.48 9.87 -0.39
C CYS A 11 7.03 9.14 0.83
N ILE A 12 8.28 8.72 0.78
CA ILE A 12 8.90 7.92 1.86
C ILE A 12 9.01 8.72 3.15
N SER A 13 9.48 9.97 3.09
CA SER A 13 9.66 10.80 4.27
C SER A 13 8.33 11.10 4.96
N GLU A 14 7.28 11.34 4.18
CA GLU A 14 5.95 11.60 4.72
C GLU A 14 5.31 10.32 5.30
N MET A 15 5.51 9.17 4.68
CA MET A 15 5.07 7.89 5.24
C MET A 15 5.74 7.60 6.59
N ILE A 16 7.06 7.79 6.69
CA ILE A 16 7.80 7.59 7.95
C ILE A 16 7.29 8.54 9.04
N PHE A 17 7.16 9.83 8.72
CA PHE A 17 6.62 10.81 9.65
C PHE A 17 5.21 10.43 10.11
N SER A 18 4.34 10.09 9.16
CA SER A 18 2.95 9.77 9.46
C SER A 18 2.82 8.50 10.28
N TYR A 19 3.64 7.48 10.02
CA TYR A 19 3.72 6.28 10.86
C TYR A 19 3.98 6.65 12.32
N GLN A 20 5.03 7.43 12.57
CA GLN A 20 5.40 7.86 13.91
C GLN A 20 4.32 8.74 14.55
N TYR A 21 3.76 9.67 13.79
CA TYR A 21 2.70 10.56 14.27
C TYR A 21 1.45 9.78 14.67
N LEU A 22 0.99 8.86 13.81
CA LEU A 22 -0.19 8.04 14.08
C LEU A 22 0.00 7.18 15.33
N LYS A 23 1.14 6.51 15.45
CA LYS A 23 1.47 5.69 16.63
C LYS A 23 1.46 6.50 17.92
N ASN A 24 2.06 7.69 17.92
CA ASN A 24 2.28 8.48 19.12
C ASN A 24 1.08 9.36 19.47
N TYR A 25 0.56 10.13 18.51
CA TYR A 25 -0.51 11.10 18.74
C TYR A 25 -1.85 10.41 19.06
N TYR A 26 -2.19 9.36 18.32
CA TYR A 26 -3.41 8.59 18.55
C TYR A 26 -3.21 7.44 19.54
N ASN A 27 -1.99 7.24 20.07
CA ASN A 27 -1.65 6.18 21.01
C ASN A 27 -2.11 4.79 20.53
N LEU A 28 -1.92 4.53 19.23
CA LEU A 28 -2.36 3.28 18.60
C LEU A 28 -1.52 2.12 19.12
N LYS A 29 -2.21 1.10 19.64
CA LYS A 29 -1.58 -0.13 20.14
C LYS A 29 -1.37 -1.14 19.04
N GLU A 30 -2.25 -1.14 18.05
CA GLU A 30 -2.19 -1.99 16.88
C GLU A 30 -0.94 -1.66 16.05
N ASP A 31 -0.41 -2.66 15.39
CA ASP A 31 0.59 -2.47 14.36
C ASP A 31 -0.03 -1.76 13.15
N ILE A 32 0.77 -0.96 12.47
CA ILE A 32 0.31 -0.16 11.33
C ILE A 32 1.07 -0.57 10.08
N CYS A 33 0.35 -0.68 8.99
CA CYS A 33 0.90 -0.73 7.64
C CYS A 33 0.43 0.50 6.86
N ILE A 34 1.38 1.26 6.33
CA ILE A 34 1.12 2.47 5.57
C ILE A 34 1.29 2.18 4.08
N PHE A 35 0.29 2.52 3.31
CA PHE A 35 0.29 2.46 1.85
C PHE A 35 0.42 3.89 1.29
N PRO A 36 1.14 4.09 0.20
CA PRO A 36 1.28 5.42 -0.40
C PRO A 36 0.13 5.79 -1.34
N PHE A 37 -0.78 4.87 -1.58
CA PHE A 37 -1.81 4.99 -2.59
C PHE A 37 -3.22 5.00 -1.98
N ASP A 38 -4.05 5.95 -2.41
CA ASP A 38 -5.47 6.00 -2.10
C ASP A 38 -6.24 5.24 -3.19
N ASN A 39 -6.68 4.04 -2.86
CA ASN A 39 -7.38 3.20 -3.83
C ASN A 39 -8.81 3.70 -4.03
N PRO A 40 -9.20 4.15 -5.24
CA PRO A 40 -10.57 4.57 -5.53
C PRO A 40 -11.61 3.48 -5.25
N GLU A 41 -11.26 2.22 -5.42
CA GLU A 41 -12.15 1.08 -5.15
C GLU A 41 -12.57 1.02 -3.67
N ASP A 42 -11.75 1.52 -2.74
CA ASP A 42 -12.13 1.60 -1.32
C ASP A 42 -13.38 2.46 -1.10
N TYR A 43 -13.64 3.45 -1.95
CA TYR A 43 -14.81 4.32 -1.83
C TYR A 43 -16.10 3.64 -2.28
N GLU A 44 -16.02 2.68 -3.17
CA GLU A 44 -17.16 1.88 -3.62
C GLU A 44 -17.65 0.94 -2.51
N TYR A 45 -16.73 0.47 -1.65
CA TYR A 45 -17.02 -0.47 -0.57
C TYR A 45 -17.20 0.19 0.80
N GLN A 46 -17.03 1.51 0.94
CA GLN A 46 -17.11 2.21 2.23
C GLN A 46 -18.48 2.09 2.93
N ASN A 47 -19.56 1.85 2.19
CA ASN A 47 -20.86 1.57 2.79
C ASN A 47 -20.89 0.27 3.59
N ILE A 48 -19.95 -0.62 3.34
CA ILE A 48 -19.83 -1.93 4.00
C ILE A 48 -18.82 -1.86 5.15
N PHE A 49 -17.77 -1.04 5.00
CA PHE A 49 -16.68 -0.91 5.97
C PHE A 49 -16.46 0.57 6.34
N PRO A 50 -17.19 1.08 7.35
CA PRO A 50 -16.95 2.44 7.85
C PRO A 50 -15.55 2.49 8.50
N GLY A 51 -14.56 2.91 7.72
CA GLY A 51 -13.18 3.03 8.17
C GLY A 51 -12.95 4.28 9.00
N LYS A 52 -11.94 4.23 9.84
CA LYS A 52 -11.45 5.39 10.60
C LYS A 52 -10.70 6.34 9.68
N VAL A 53 -10.79 7.63 9.97
CA VAL A 53 -9.97 8.66 9.33
C VAL A 53 -9.10 9.31 10.39
N PHE A 54 -7.81 9.33 10.15
CA PHE A 54 -6.80 9.95 10.99
C PHE A 54 -6.28 11.22 10.31
N ARG A 55 -5.96 12.24 11.10
CA ARG A 55 -5.35 13.46 10.60
C ARG A 55 -3.90 13.54 11.03
N THR A 56 -3.00 13.84 10.08
CA THR A 56 -1.64 14.28 10.36
C THR A 56 -1.47 15.75 9.94
N PRO A 57 -0.37 16.42 10.27
CA PRO A 57 -0.11 17.79 9.82
C PRO A 57 -0.12 17.97 8.30
N PHE A 58 0.15 16.92 7.52
CA PHE A 58 0.30 17.03 6.07
C PHE A 58 -0.95 16.58 5.31
N ARG A 59 -1.62 15.53 5.78
CA ARG A 59 -2.81 14.96 5.10
C ARG A 59 -3.68 14.12 6.02
N HIS A 60 -4.79 13.67 5.49
CA HIS A 60 -5.63 12.67 6.11
C HIS A 60 -5.14 11.27 5.71
N TRP A 61 -5.40 10.33 6.60
CA TRP A 61 -5.14 8.90 6.39
C TRP A 61 -6.41 8.13 6.71
N LYS A 62 -6.91 7.40 5.76
CA LYS A 62 -8.10 6.56 5.97
C LYS A 62 -7.69 5.12 6.22
N GLU A 63 -8.47 4.39 7.00
CA GLU A 63 -8.36 2.94 7.08
C GLU A 63 -8.64 2.33 5.71
N GLY A 64 -7.71 1.52 5.19
CA GLY A 64 -7.79 0.90 3.88
C GLY A 64 -8.36 -0.50 3.95
N ILE A 65 -9.02 -0.93 2.89
CA ILE A 65 -9.61 -2.27 2.76
C ILE A 65 -8.66 -3.17 1.94
N TRP A 66 -8.18 -2.65 0.83
CA TRP A 66 -7.32 -3.38 -0.10
C TRP A 66 -5.85 -3.10 0.16
N THR A 67 -5.03 -4.10 -0.04
CA THR A 67 -3.58 -3.94 -0.01
C THR A 67 -3.09 -3.77 -1.43
N THR A 68 -2.41 -2.67 -1.67
CA THR A 68 -1.52 -2.57 -2.82
C THR A 68 -0.14 -3.08 -2.42
N PHE A 69 0.66 -3.51 -3.36
CA PHE A 69 1.95 -4.16 -3.10
C PHE A 69 3.02 -3.25 -2.52
N THR A 70 2.88 -1.94 -2.76
CA THR A 70 3.80 -0.95 -2.18
C THR A 70 3.30 -0.55 -0.80
N MET A 71 4.03 -0.98 0.23
CA MET A 71 3.69 -0.72 1.62
C MET A 71 4.92 -0.43 2.47
N MET A 72 4.70 0.22 3.60
CA MET A 72 5.70 0.42 4.64
C MET A 72 5.15 -0.05 5.98
N THR A 73 5.92 -0.87 6.66
CA THR A 73 5.68 -1.29 8.05
C THR A 73 7.02 -1.56 8.74
N THR A 74 6.99 -2.02 10.00
CA THR A 74 8.21 -2.35 10.73
C THR A 74 8.61 -3.82 10.55
N PRO A 75 9.91 -4.16 10.65
CA PRO A 75 10.35 -5.56 10.65
C PRO A 75 9.67 -6.39 11.75
N LYS A 76 9.30 -5.77 12.87
CA LYS A 76 8.61 -6.41 13.97
C LYS A 76 7.27 -7.02 13.54
N VAL A 77 6.52 -6.36 12.66
CA VAL A 77 5.25 -6.87 12.12
C VAL A 77 5.46 -8.22 11.43
N PHE A 78 6.50 -8.32 10.61
CA PHE A 78 6.82 -9.59 9.95
C PHE A 78 7.28 -10.65 10.95
N GLN A 79 8.08 -10.28 11.95
CA GLN A 79 8.54 -11.21 12.98
C GLN A 79 7.38 -11.76 13.82
N ASP A 80 6.47 -10.90 14.26
CA ASP A 80 5.34 -11.29 15.12
C ASP A 80 4.33 -12.16 14.38
N HIS A 81 4.21 -11.99 13.07
CA HIS A 81 3.23 -12.72 12.25
C HIS A 81 3.86 -13.73 11.28
N TRP A 82 5.15 -14.04 11.42
CA TRP A 82 5.89 -14.90 10.49
C TRP A 82 5.21 -16.25 10.24
N ASN A 83 4.73 -16.90 11.29
CA ASN A 83 4.03 -18.18 11.19
C ASN A 83 2.77 -18.11 10.28
N LEU A 84 2.12 -16.95 10.22
CA LEU A 84 0.96 -16.74 9.34
C LEU A 84 1.42 -16.60 7.89
N PHE A 85 2.51 -15.88 7.66
CA PHE A 85 3.10 -15.76 6.32
C PHE A 85 3.58 -17.11 5.80
N GLU A 86 4.26 -17.93 6.62
CA GLU A 86 4.66 -19.28 6.25
C GLU A 86 3.47 -20.18 5.93
N LYS A 87 2.44 -20.14 6.76
CA LYS A 87 1.21 -20.89 6.52
C LYS A 87 0.53 -20.49 5.22
N LEU A 88 0.55 -19.22 4.88
CA LEU A 88 -0.01 -18.73 3.62
C LEU A 88 0.87 -19.13 2.44
N ALA A 89 2.18 -18.96 2.55
CA ALA A 89 3.13 -19.37 1.52
C ALA A 89 3.06 -20.88 1.23
N SER A 90 2.82 -21.71 2.25
CA SER A 90 2.69 -23.16 2.09
C SER A 90 1.43 -23.59 1.32
N LYS A 91 0.44 -22.71 1.19
CA LYS A 91 -0.73 -22.95 0.34
C LYS A 91 -0.45 -22.71 -1.15
N TYR A 92 0.69 -22.07 -1.47
CA TYR A 92 1.11 -21.89 -2.84
C TYR A 92 1.66 -23.22 -3.37
N THR A 93 0.94 -23.82 -4.29
CA THR A 93 1.53 -24.80 -5.20
C THR A 93 2.34 -24.01 -6.24
N PRO A 94 3.63 -24.35 -6.44
CA PRO A 94 4.40 -23.71 -7.51
C PRO A 94 3.66 -23.87 -8.83
N TRP A 95 3.51 -22.80 -9.57
CA TRP A 95 2.90 -22.84 -10.89
C TRP A 95 3.70 -23.77 -11.80
N ASN A 96 3.09 -24.87 -12.18
CA ASN A 96 3.69 -25.89 -13.08
C ASN A 96 3.35 -25.68 -14.55
N GLY A 97 2.67 -24.56 -14.88
CA GLY A 97 2.26 -24.19 -16.24
C GLY A 97 0.99 -24.87 -16.74
N THR A 98 0.39 -25.76 -15.95
CA THR A 98 -0.81 -26.51 -16.34
C THR A 98 -2.05 -26.17 -15.52
N ASP A 99 -1.88 -25.48 -14.37
CA ASP A 99 -2.98 -25.16 -13.48
C ASP A 99 -3.75 -23.94 -13.98
N LYS A 100 -5.05 -24.01 -13.87
CA LYS A 100 -5.92 -22.90 -14.23
C LYS A 100 -5.61 -21.71 -13.32
N ILE A 101 -5.46 -20.54 -13.92
CA ILE A 101 -5.20 -19.26 -13.23
C ILE A 101 -6.25 -18.99 -12.13
N GLU A 102 -7.44 -19.57 -12.22
CA GLU A 102 -8.53 -19.47 -11.26
C GLU A 102 -8.22 -20.08 -9.89
N GLU A 103 -7.22 -20.97 -9.79
CA GLU A 103 -6.78 -21.59 -8.54
C GLU A 103 -5.56 -20.88 -7.92
N LEU A 104 -4.98 -19.89 -8.60
CA LEU A 104 -3.94 -19.08 -8.00
C LEU A 104 -4.54 -18.29 -6.83
N VAL A 105 -3.93 -18.47 -5.67
CA VAL A 105 -4.35 -17.81 -4.44
C VAL A 105 -4.22 -16.31 -4.66
N HIS A 106 -5.35 -15.67 -4.87
CA HIS A 106 -5.42 -14.23 -5.03
C HIS A 106 -4.88 -13.58 -3.75
N GLU A 107 -4.10 -12.52 -3.89
CA GLU A 107 -3.56 -11.77 -2.74
C GLU A 107 -4.59 -11.46 -1.67
N GLY A 108 -5.79 -11.07 -2.10
CA GLY A 108 -6.91 -10.80 -1.21
C GLY A 108 -7.21 -11.94 -0.24
N ASN A 109 -6.93 -13.18 -0.64
CA ASN A 109 -7.20 -14.35 0.18
C ASN A 109 -6.02 -14.77 1.07
N THR A 110 -4.88 -14.09 0.98
CA THR A 110 -3.66 -14.45 1.72
C THR A 110 -3.17 -13.33 2.60
N ILE A 111 -2.47 -12.37 2.03
CA ILE A 111 -1.87 -11.25 2.77
C ILE A 111 -2.95 -10.37 3.38
N CYS A 112 -4.06 -10.13 2.68
CA CYS A 112 -5.16 -9.35 3.20
C CYS A 112 -5.78 -9.94 4.47
N GLU A 113 -5.83 -11.27 4.60
CA GLU A 113 -6.34 -11.92 5.82
C GLU A 113 -5.50 -11.56 7.06
N ILE A 114 -4.18 -11.46 6.91
CA ILE A 114 -3.28 -11.04 8.01
C ILE A 114 -3.51 -9.58 8.34
N TRP A 115 -3.52 -8.74 7.30
CA TRP A 115 -3.69 -7.29 7.46
C TRP A 115 -5.05 -6.96 8.08
N GLU A 116 -6.10 -7.65 7.70
CA GLU A 116 -7.44 -7.41 8.21
C GLU A 116 -7.60 -7.70 9.70
N LYS A 117 -6.97 -8.77 10.19
CA LYS A 117 -7.16 -9.24 11.56
C LYS A 117 -6.21 -8.61 12.57
N TYR A 118 -5.00 -8.25 12.16
CA TYR A 118 -3.92 -7.97 13.11
C TYR A 118 -3.27 -6.60 12.91
N ILE A 119 -3.45 -5.96 11.78
CA ILE A 119 -2.68 -4.78 11.39
C ILE A 119 -3.60 -3.69 10.86
N LEU A 120 -3.50 -2.51 11.43
CA LEU A 120 -4.21 -1.34 10.92
C LEU A 120 -3.58 -0.87 9.62
N ARG A 121 -4.35 -0.92 8.54
CA ARG A 121 -3.95 -0.41 7.23
C ARG A 121 -4.40 1.03 7.09
N VAL A 122 -3.51 1.89 6.59
CA VAL A 122 -3.86 3.28 6.34
C VAL A 122 -3.34 3.76 4.99
N ASN A 123 -4.21 4.44 4.28
CA ASN A 123 -3.99 5.02 2.96
C ASN A 123 -4.09 6.55 3.03
N PRO A 124 -3.24 7.30 2.32
CA PRO A 124 -3.21 8.75 2.36
C PRO A 124 -4.31 9.37 1.50
N ILE A 125 -4.88 10.49 1.93
CA ILE A 125 -5.80 11.31 1.14
C ILE A 125 -5.23 12.72 1.06
N PRO A 126 -4.83 13.19 -0.15
CA PRO A 126 -4.68 12.47 -1.42
C PRO A 126 -3.48 11.52 -1.42
N SER A 127 -3.39 10.67 -2.43
CA SER A 127 -2.31 9.70 -2.62
C SER A 127 -0.90 10.32 -2.60
N LEU A 128 0.07 9.53 -2.18
CA LEU A 128 1.52 9.79 -2.28
C LEU A 128 2.17 9.04 -3.44
N ALA A 129 1.43 8.16 -4.09
CA ALA A 129 1.85 7.47 -5.29
C ALA A 129 0.67 7.31 -6.25
N LEU A 130 0.98 7.16 -7.53
CA LEU A 130 0.02 6.85 -8.58
C LEU A 130 0.29 5.44 -9.10
N HIS A 131 -0.75 4.63 -9.16
CA HIS A 131 -0.72 3.38 -9.89
C HIS A 131 -0.91 3.68 -11.38
N VAL A 132 0.11 3.43 -12.20
CA VAL A 132 0.09 3.85 -13.60
C VAL A 132 -0.49 2.81 -14.56
N GLN A 133 -0.66 1.56 -14.09
CA GLN A 133 -1.08 0.45 -14.92
C GLN A 133 -2.58 0.51 -15.27
N PHE A 134 -3.44 0.87 -14.31
CA PHE A 134 -4.89 0.83 -14.49
C PHE A 134 -5.54 2.21 -14.35
N GLU A 135 -6.26 2.62 -15.40
CA GLU A 135 -6.96 3.91 -15.40
C GLU A 135 -8.01 4.03 -14.29
N ARG A 136 -8.73 2.95 -13.98
CA ARG A 136 -9.75 2.89 -12.92
C ARG A 136 -9.19 3.08 -11.51
N GLN A 137 -7.89 2.88 -11.32
CA GLN A 137 -7.21 3.01 -10.03
C GLN A 137 -6.51 4.36 -9.87
N ARG A 138 -6.80 5.34 -10.72
CA ARG A 138 -6.25 6.68 -10.59
C ARG A 138 -7.01 7.45 -9.52
N ASP A 139 -6.26 7.99 -8.56
CA ASP A 139 -6.80 8.86 -7.52
C ASP A 139 -7.44 10.12 -8.17
N PRO A 140 -8.74 10.36 -7.96
CA PRO A 140 -9.45 11.50 -8.56
C PRO A 140 -9.00 12.86 -8.00
N HIS A 141 -8.26 12.87 -6.88
CA HIS A 141 -7.77 14.08 -6.23
C HIS A 141 -6.40 14.54 -6.71
N ILE A 142 -5.83 13.84 -7.70
CA ILE A 142 -4.50 14.14 -8.25
C ILE A 142 -4.59 14.48 -9.73
N ASP A 143 -3.91 15.56 -10.13
CA ASP A 143 -3.65 15.85 -11.53
C ASP A 143 -2.58 14.87 -12.07
N HIS A 144 -3.04 13.76 -12.62
CA HIS A 144 -2.19 12.67 -13.12
C HIS A 144 -1.21 13.12 -14.21
N LEU A 145 -1.64 14.01 -15.09
CA LEU A 145 -0.80 14.48 -16.19
C LEU A 145 0.35 15.34 -15.66
N ASN A 146 0.05 16.21 -14.71
CA ASN A 146 1.06 17.04 -14.06
C ASN A 146 2.06 16.18 -13.27
N TRP A 147 1.57 15.19 -12.53
CA TRP A 147 2.43 14.23 -11.82
C TRP A 147 3.33 13.46 -12.78
N TRP A 148 2.75 12.91 -13.85
CA TRP A 148 3.53 12.22 -14.87
C TRP A 148 4.62 13.10 -15.45
N ASN A 149 4.28 14.33 -15.86
CA ASN A 149 5.24 15.27 -16.41
C ASN A 149 6.35 15.67 -15.43
N LYS A 150 6.02 15.74 -14.14
CA LYS A 150 6.97 16.15 -13.10
C LYS A 150 7.89 14.99 -12.68
N TYR A 151 7.35 13.80 -12.48
CA TYR A 151 8.06 12.71 -11.81
C TYR A 151 8.54 11.60 -12.75
N SER A 152 7.97 11.45 -13.96
CA SER A 152 8.46 10.47 -14.94
C SER A 152 9.76 10.91 -15.63
N ARG A 153 10.11 12.20 -15.53
CA ARG A 153 11.39 12.71 -16.03
C ARG A 153 12.52 12.39 -15.04
N ILE A 154 12.66 11.17 -14.66
CA ILE A 154 13.88 10.73 -13.98
C ILE A 154 15.00 10.92 -14.99
N LYS A 155 15.90 11.85 -14.71
CA LYS A 155 17.18 11.91 -15.40
C LYS A 155 17.77 10.51 -15.30
N SER A 156 18.08 9.91 -16.44
CA SER A 156 18.87 8.68 -16.47
C SER A 156 20.04 8.88 -15.50
N PHE A 157 20.05 8.13 -14.41
CA PHE A 157 21.27 8.03 -13.64
C PHE A 157 22.27 7.37 -14.58
N ASP A 158 23.28 8.11 -15.03
CA ASP A 158 24.44 7.53 -15.65
C ASP A 158 25.10 6.67 -14.58
N ILE A 159 24.67 5.41 -14.51
CA ILE A 159 25.36 4.40 -13.70
C ILE A 159 26.63 4.09 -14.47
N ASN A 160 27.66 4.87 -14.23
CA ASN A 160 29.00 4.51 -14.65
C ASN A 160 29.40 3.28 -13.82
N TYR A 161 29.19 2.10 -14.41
CA TYR A 161 29.85 0.89 -13.94
C TYR A 161 31.34 1.04 -14.27
N GLY A 162 32.12 1.56 -13.31
CA GLY A 162 33.58 1.54 -13.36
C GLY A 162 34.12 0.15 -13.11
#